data_bb4ec8bff1e085ccf31d8a1c14e9c960
#
_entry.id   bb4ec8bff1e085ccf31d8a1c14e9c960
#
_cell.length_a   1.000
_cell.length_b   1.000
_cell.length_c   1.000
_cell.angle_alpha   90.00
_cell.angle_beta   90.00
_cell.angle_gamma   90.00
#
_symmetry.space_group_name_H-M   'P 1'
#
loop_
_entity.id
_entity.type
_entity.pdbx_description
1 polymer ?
#
loop_
_entity_poly.entity_id
_entity_poly.type
_entity_poly.pdbx_seq_one_letter_code
_entity_poly.pdbx_strand_id
1 'polypeptide(L)'
;MADKKKRIGILGGTFNPVHLGHLMIAEMALEAFDLNRVIFVPAKEPPHKETDVIEAKYRLEMVRVAVLDNPNFVVSDVEMLRDGKSYTIDTLRYFHDVYGPDTEFFFIAGTDTIQNLPTWKYIEALLDMCEFIGAIRPGATDDIGESIEWFGQRGSRIHILEVPEMKLSATELRHRLRHGLSTRYML
;
A
#
# COMPACT_ATOMS: atom_id res chain seq x y z
N MET A 1 0.04 -15.23 29.59
CA MET A 1 -0.51 -15.16 28.23
C MET A 1 0.60 -14.59 27.37
N ALA A 2 1.03 -15.23 26.29
CA ALA A 2 1.98 -14.62 25.39
C ALA A 2 1.37 -13.32 24.86
N ASP A 3 2.06 -12.19 24.98
CA ASP A 3 1.61 -10.94 24.41
C ASP A 3 1.44 -11.14 22.89
N LYS A 4 0.21 -10.88 22.40
CA LYS A 4 -0.08 -10.99 20.96
C LYS A 4 0.79 -9.97 20.24
N LYS A 5 1.60 -10.42 19.29
CA LYS A 5 2.42 -9.52 18.49
C LYS A 5 1.57 -8.44 17.84
N LYS A 6 2.10 -7.23 17.75
CA LYS A 6 1.45 -6.16 16.99
C LYS A 6 1.49 -6.50 15.52
N ARG A 7 0.37 -6.34 14.82
CA ARG A 7 0.25 -6.57 13.38
C ARG A 7 -0.08 -5.25 12.70
N ILE A 8 0.80 -4.79 11.85
CA ILE A 8 0.69 -3.46 11.22
C ILE A 8 0.71 -3.60 9.71
N GLY A 9 -0.34 -3.09 9.07
CA GLY A 9 -0.40 -2.94 7.62
C GLY A 9 0.35 -1.69 7.16
N ILE A 10 1.01 -1.77 6.02
CA ILE A 10 1.66 -0.64 5.33
C ILE A 10 1.07 -0.56 3.94
N LEU A 11 0.38 0.52 3.63
CA LEU A 11 -0.12 0.81 2.30
C LEU A 11 0.70 1.96 1.70
N GLY A 12 1.69 1.59 0.89
CA GLY A 12 2.50 2.53 0.12
C GLY A 12 1.84 2.90 -1.21
N GLY A 13 2.01 4.14 -1.65
CA GLY A 13 1.47 4.55 -2.94
C GLY A 13 1.79 5.99 -3.32
N THR A 14 1.57 6.31 -4.59
CA THR A 14 1.68 7.68 -5.07
C THR A 14 0.55 8.55 -4.54
N PHE A 15 -0.67 8.00 -4.40
CA PHE A 15 -1.89 8.69 -3.97
C PHE A 15 -2.12 10.02 -4.71
N ASN A 16 -2.30 9.94 -6.02
CA ASN A 16 -2.40 11.10 -6.91
C ASN A 16 -3.75 11.18 -7.68
N PRO A 17 -4.90 11.33 -6.99
CA PRO A 17 -5.11 11.40 -5.53
C PRO A 17 -5.30 10.04 -4.85
N VAL A 18 -5.37 10.05 -3.52
CA VAL A 18 -6.00 8.97 -2.75
C VAL A 18 -7.48 8.87 -3.14
N HIS A 19 -8.07 7.68 -3.03
CA HIS A 19 -9.48 7.45 -3.38
C HIS A 19 -10.07 6.28 -2.60
N LEU A 20 -11.39 6.13 -2.66
CA LEU A 20 -12.12 5.08 -1.93
C LEU A 20 -11.57 3.67 -2.16
N GLY A 21 -11.03 3.38 -3.35
CA GLY A 21 -10.40 2.07 -3.61
C GLY A 21 -9.21 1.79 -2.69
N HIS A 22 -8.40 2.80 -2.35
CA HIS A 22 -7.30 2.66 -1.40
C HIS A 22 -7.82 2.43 0.02
N LEU A 23 -8.84 3.19 0.44
CA LEU A 23 -9.42 3.08 1.78
C LEU A 23 -10.10 1.73 1.99
N MET A 24 -10.83 1.26 0.99
CA MET A 24 -11.51 -0.04 1.01
C MET A 24 -10.50 -1.20 1.14
N ILE A 25 -9.43 -1.18 0.35
CA ILE A 25 -8.38 -2.20 0.42
C ILE A 25 -7.73 -2.19 1.82
N ALA A 26 -7.45 -1.01 2.37
CA ALA A 26 -6.87 -0.88 3.70
C ALA A 26 -7.80 -1.44 4.80
N GLU A 27 -9.10 -1.14 4.73
CA GLU A 27 -10.09 -1.63 5.70
C GLU A 27 -10.27 -3.14 5.62
N MET A 28 -10.41 -3.68 4.41
CA MET A 28 -10.53 -5.12 4.22
C MET A 28 -9.27 -5.87 4.69
N ALA A 29 -8.08 -5.30 4.46
CA ALA A 29 -6.84 -5.89 4.97
C ALA A 29 -6.77 -5.80 6.50
N LEU A 30 -7.20 -4.68 7.10
CA LEU A 30 -7.26 -4.51 8.54
C LEU A 30 -8.09 -5.62 9.19
N GLU A 31 -9.27 -5.89 8.65
CA GLU A 31 -10.21 -6.90 9.14
C GLU A 31 -9.69 -8.33 8.89
N ALA A 32 -9.38 -8.65 7.63
CA ALA A 32 -9.06 -10.02 7.22
C ALA A 32 -7.77 -10.55 7.87
N PHE A 33 -6.81 -9.68 8.16
CA PHE A 33 -5.53 -10.04 8.75
C PHE A 33 -5.40 -9.64 10.23
N ASP A 34 -6.50 -9.23 10.88
CA ASP A 34 -6.51 -8.83 12.30
C ASP A 34 -5.38 -7.83 12.62
N LEU A 35 -5.25 -6.81 11.75
CA LEU A 35 -4.23 -5.78 11.92
C LEU A 35 -4.65 -4.80 13.02
N ASN A 36 -3.69 -4.32 13.80
CA ASN A 36 -3.96 -3.29 14.80
C ASN A 36 -4.15 -1.90 14.17
N ARG A 37 -3.52 -1.67 13.02
CA ARG A 37 -3.64 -0.44 12.23
C ARG A 37 -3.09 -0.61 10.82
N VAL A 38 -3.44 0.32 9.94
CA VAL A 38 -2.82 0.49 8.62
C VAL A 38 -2.14 1.85 8.54
N ILE A 39 -0.86 1.85 8.15
CA ILE A 39 -0.06 3.05 7.92
C ILE A 39 -0.05 3.35 6.42
N PHE A 40 -0.61 4.48 6.05
CA PHE A 40 -0.52 5.02 4.68
C PHE A 40 0.80 5.75 4.51
N VAL A 41 1.55 5.40 3.49
CA VAL A 41 2.88 5.98 3.21
C VAL A 41 2.89 6.56 1.81
N PRO A 42 2.59 7.86 1.65
CA PRO A 42 2.70 8.53 0.35
C PRO A 42 4.16 8.62 -0.12
N ALA A 43 4.43 8.15 -1.33
CA ALA A 43 5.77 8.22 -1.91
C ALA A 43 6.18 9.69 -2.20
N LYS A 44 7.38 10.11 -1.78
CA LYS A 44 7.92 11.42 -2.12
C LYS A 44 8.18 11.50 -3.63
N GLU A 45 9.01 10.60 -4.11
CA GLU A 45 9.34 10.44 -5.54
C GLU A 45 8.94 9.04 -5.97
N PRO A 46 7.81 8.87 -6.70
CA PRO A 46 7.43 7.57 -7.22
C PRO A 46 8.55 6.99 -8.09
N PRO A 47 8.86 5.69 -7.96
CA PRO A 47 9.97 5.07 -8.70
C PRO A 47 9.77 5.09 -10.21
N HIS A 48 8.51 5.12 -10.65
CA HIS A 48 8.13 5.31 -12.04
C HIS A 48 7.77 6.78 -12.25
N LYS A 49 8.47 7.47 -13.16
CA LYS A 49 8.15 8.86 -13.53
C LYS A 49 6.77 8.88 -14.20
N GLU A 50 5.74 9.15 -13.41
CA GLU A 50 4.45 9.55 -13.96
C GLU A 50 4.53 11.04 -14.34
N THR A 51 4.10 11.37 -15.53
CA THR A 51 3.79 12.75 -15.91
C THR A 51 2.56 13.18 -15.11
N ASP A 52 2.52 14.42 -14.61
CA ASP A 52 1.38 14.98 -13.87
C ASP A 52 1.21 14.51 -12.40
N VAL A 53 2.28 14.21 -11.69
CA VAL A 53 2.21 13.96 -10.25
C VAL A 53 2.17 15.29 -9.49
N ILE A 54 1.13 15.47 -8.68
CA ILE A 54 1.00 16.62 -7.77
C ILE A 54 2.13 16.56 -6.74
N GLU A 55 2.62 17.73 -6.29
CA GLU A 55 3.65 17.81 -5.26
C GLU A 55 3.34 16.92 -4.05
N ALA A 56 4.38 16.28 -3.54
CA ALA A 56 4.25 15.28 -2.46
C ALA A 56 3.53 15.81 -1.22
N LYS A 57 3.75 17.09 -0.85
CA LYS A 57 3.08 17.73 0.29
C LYS A 57 1.56 17.76 0.17
N TYR A 58 1.02 18.01 -1.03
CA TYR A 58 -0.44 18.02 -1.24
C TYR A 58 -1.01 16.62 -1.24
N ARG A 59 -0.27 15.62 -1.77
CA ARG A 59 -0.68 14.23 -1.73
C ARG A 59 -0.72 13.70 -0.30
N LEU A 60 0.25 14.08 0.53
CA LEU A 60 0.28 13.77 1.95
C LEU A 60 -0.96 14.33 2.67
N GLU A 61 -1.29 15.62 2.43
CA GLU A 61 -2.46 16.25 3.05
C GLU A 61 -3.78 15.62 2.58
N MET A 62 -3.91 15.26 1.30
CA MET A 62 -5.09 14.54 0.82
C MET A 62 -5.26 13.21 1.54
N VAL A 63 -4.20 12.44 1.77
CA VAL A 63 -4.27 11.19 2.52
C VAL A 63 -4.63 11.44 3.98
N ARG A 64 -4.07 12.46 4.63
CA ARG A 64 -4.42 12.85 6.02
C ARG A 64 -5.91 13.13 6.17
N VAL A 65 -6.48 13.88 5.22
CA VAL A 65 -7.93 14.18 5.22
C VAL A 65 -8.75 12.92 4.99
N ALA A 66 -8.32 12.07 4.05
CA ALA A 66 -9.08 10.88 3.67
C ALA A 66 -9.18 9.82 4.78
N VAL A 67 -8.22 9.78 5.70
CA VAL A 67 -8.18 8.77 6.77
C VAL A 67 -8.63 9.31 8.14
N LEU A 68 -9.06 10.57 8.19
CA LEU A 68 -9.28 11.30 9.46
C LEU A 68 -10.32 10.66 10.38
N ASP A 69 -11.34 10.05 9.81
CA ASP A 69 -12.47 9.44 10.52
C ASP A 69 -12.23 7.98 10.94
N ASN A 70 -11.13 7.36 10.51
CA ASN A 70 -10.80 5.98 10.87
C ASN A 70 -9.67 5.94 11.93
N PRO A 71 -9.97 5.55 13.20
CA PRO A 71 -8.97 5.55 14.28
C PRO A 71 -7.85 4.52 14.08
N ASN A 72 -8.04 3.54 13.19
CA ASN A 72 -7.05 2.50 12.90
C ASN A 72 -6.17 2.87 11.70
N PHE A 73 -6.44 3.99 11.02
CA PHE A 73 -5.62 4.48 9.93
C PHE A 73 -4.67 5.57 10.39
N VAL A 74 -3.42 5.48 9.98
CA VAL A 74 -2.37 6.44 10.32
C VAL A 74 -1.64 6.84 9.05
N VAL A 75 -1.21 8.08 8.96
CA VAL A 75 -0.39 8.56 7.85
C VAL A 75 1.04 8.78 8.32
N SER A 76 1.99 8.24 7.58
CA SER A 76 3.42 8.48 7.82
C SER A 76 4.01 9.33 6.70
N ASP A 77 4.78 10.33 7.07
CA ASP A 77 5.54 11.19 6.17
C ASP A 77 7.01 10.75 6.04
N VAL A 78 7.33 9.53 6.47
CA VAL A 78 8.70 9.02 6.51
C VAL A 78 9.44 9.15 5.19
N GLU A 79 8.76 8.97 4.06
CA GLU A 79 9.36 9.12 2.74
C GLU A 79 9.53 10.59 2.33
N MET A 80 8.75 11.51 2.88
CA MET A 80 8.90 12.95 2.65
C MET A 80 10.19 13.51 3.27
N LEU A 81 10.64 12.89 4.36
CA LEU A 81 11.82 13.31 5.12
C LEU A 81 13.15 12.81 4.53
N ARG A 82 13.09 11.89 3.54
CA ARG A 82 14.29 11.34 2.90
C ARG A 82 14.62 12.09 1.61
N ASP A 83 15.91 12.17 1.31
CA ASP A 83 16.37 12.66 0.03
C ASP A 83 16.52 11.51 -0.98
N GLY A 84 16.19 11.77 -2.24
CA GLY A 84 16.25 10.80 -3.32
C GLY A 84 15.05 9.86 -3.42
N LYS A 85 15.21 8.79 -4.18
CA LYS A 85 14.13 7.81 -4.44
C LYS A 85 13.76 7.04 -3.18
N SER A 86 12.47 6.90 -2.96
CA SER A 86 11.92 6.09 -1.89
C SER A 86 11.94 4.61 -2.26
N TYR A 87 12.63 3.80 -1.45
CA TYR A 87 12.60 2.35 -1.58
C TYR A 87 11.86 1.75 -0.39
N THR A 88 10.98 0.79 -0.65
CA THR A 88 10.19 0.10 0.38
C THR A 88 11.05 -0.51 1.49
N ILE A 89 12.25 -1.02 1.15
CA ILE A 89 13.17 -1.59 2.13
C ILE A 89 13.58 -0.58 3.21
N ASP A 90 13.82 0.66 2.84
CA ASP A 90 14.23 1.70 3.78
C ASP A 90 13.07 2.17 4.66
N THR A 91 11.86 2.12 4.13
CA THR A 91 10.63 2.40 4.87
C THR A 91 10.34 1.30 5.89
N LEU A 92 10.51 0.03 5.51
CA LEU A 92 10.37 -1.09 6.43
C LEU A 92 11.44 -1.07 7.54
N ARG A 93 12.71 -0.79 7.22
CA ARG A 93 13.78 -0.64 8.24
C ARG A 93 13.41 0.40 9.28
N TYR A 94 12.97 1.57 8.82
CA TYR A 94 12.52 2.63 9.72
C TYR A 94 11.39 2.16 10.64
N PHE A 95 10.37 1.45 10.11
CA PHE A 95 9.28 0.96 10.95
C PHE A 95 9.71 -0.14 11.92
N HIS A 96 10.63 -1.03 11.53
CA HIS A 96 11.21 -1.99 12.45
C HIS A 96 11.96 -1.31 13.61
N ASP A 97 12.70 -0.23 13.34
CA ASP A 97 13.39 0.55 14.37
C ASP A 97 12.40 1.25 15.31
N VAL A 98 11.28 1.77 14.77
CA VAL A 98 10.27 2.51 15.56
C VAL A 98 9.38 1.60 16.39
N TYR A 99 8.93 0.47 15.83
CA TYR A 99 7.94 -0.40 16.45
C TYR A 99 8.54 -1.60 17.19
N GLY A 100 9.81 -1.91 16.92
CA GLY A 100 10.55 -2.98 17.58
C GLY A 100 10.27 -4.39 17.01
N PRO A 101 11.00 -5.40 17.54
CA PRO A 101 11.05 -6.75 16.98
C PRO A 101 9.75 -7.57 17.19
N ASP A 102 8.89 -7.16 18.12
CA ASP A 102 7.63 -7.85 18.42
C ASP A 102 6.48 -7.38 17.50
N THR A 103 6.81 -6.71 16.39
CA THR A 103 5.84 -6.23 15.40
C THR A 103 5.95 -7.01 14.09
N GLU A 104 4.83 -7.51 13.62
CA GLU A 104 4.69 -8.12 12.29
C GLU A 104 4.18 -7.07 11.31
N PHE A 105 4.87 -6.91 10.19
CA PHE A 105 4.47 -5.97 9.14
C PHE A 105 3.88 -6.69 7.94
N PHE A 106 2.83 -6.09 7.37
CA PHE A 106 2.11 -6.55 6.19
C PHE A 106 2.10 -5.45 5.14
N PHE A 107 2.80 -5.64 4.02
CA PHE A 107 2.78 -4.69 2.93
C PHE A 107 1.57 -4.96 2.03
N ILE A 108 0.67 -3.99 1.98
CA ILE A 108 -0.59 -4.10 1.22
C ILE A 108 -0.36 -3.54 -0.18
N ALA A 109 -0.66 -4.32 -1.21
CA ALA A 109 -0.41 -3.98 -2.60
C ALA A 109 -1.55 -4.47 -3.50
N GLY A 110 -1.81 -3.76 -4.60
CA GLY A 110 -2.75 -4.22 -5.63
C GLY A 110 -2.14 -5.24 -6.57
N THR A 111 -2.97 -5.85 -7.43
CA THR A 111 -2.60 -6.89 -8.40
C THR A 111 -1.34 -6.53 -9.21
N ASP A 112 -1.32 -5.34 -9.83
CA ASP A 112 -0.21 -4.91 -10.68
C ASP A 112 1.13 -4.86 -9.92
N THR A 113 1.07 -4.50 -8.64
CA THR A 113 2.24 -4.46 -7.76
C THR A 113 2.74 -5.87 -7.46
N ILE A 114 1.84 -6.80 -7.14
CA ILE A 114 2.19 -8.22 -6.87
C ILE A 114 2.81 -8.86 -8.11
N GLN A 115 2.25 -8.65 -9.29
CA GLN A 115 2.82 -9.13 -10.56
C GLN A 115 4.25 -8.63 -10.80
N ASN A 116 4.53 -7.40 -10.40
CA ASN A 116 5.84 -6.76 -10.58
C ASN A 116 6.81 -6.95 -9.41
N LEU A 117 6.41 -7.62 -8.32
CA LEU A 117 7.28 -7.87 -7.16
C LEU A 117 8.65 -8.49 -7.53
N PRO A 118 8.75 -9.46 -8.46
CA PRO A 118 10.04 -10.03 -8.86
C PRO A 118 11.05 -9.00 -9.37
N THR A 119 10.59 -7.84 -9.84
CA THR A 119 11.44 -6.76 -10.34
C THR A 119 11.88 -5.78 -9.25
N TRP A 120 11.34 -5.91 -8.04
CA TRP A 120 11.62 -4.97 -6.97
C TRP A 120 13.04 -5.12 -6.44
N LYS A 121 13.68 -3.99 -6.19
CA LYS A 121 15.01 -3.94 -5.58
C LYS A 121 14.95 -4.52 -4.17
N TYR A 122 15.83 -5.48 -3.89
CA TYR A 122 15.93 -6.16 -2.59
C TYR A 122 14.66 -6.95 -2.19
N ILE A 123 13.92 -7.50 -3.14
CA ILE A 123 12.64 -8.18 -2.85
C ILE A 123 12.80 -9.36 -1.87
N GLU A 124 13.88 -10.14 -1.95
CA GLU A 124 14.11 -11.22 -1.02
C GLU A 124 14.26 -10.72 0.43
N ALA A 125 15.02 -9.63 0.62
CA ALA A 125 15.15 -9.02 1.93
C ALA A 125 13.83 -8.40 2.43
N LEU A 126 12.99 -7.89 1.52
CA LEU A 126 11.65 -7.40 1.86
C LEU A 126 10.76 -8.54 2.38
N LEU A 127 10.77 -9.70 1.69
CA LEU A 127 10.02 -10.88 2.11
C LEU A 127 10.52 -11.48 3.44
N ASP A 128 11.78 -11.25 3.79
CA ASP A 128 12.30 -11.64 5.12
C ASP A 128 11.86 -10.66 6.23
N MET A 129 11.52 -9.41 5.87
CA MET A 129 11.15 -8.34 6.82
C MET A 129 9.64 -8.18 7.00
N CYS A 130 8.83 -8.47 6.00
CA CYS A 130 7.38 -8.34 6.08
C CYS A 130 6.67 -9.44 5.28
N GLU A 131 5.38 -9.59 5.51
CA GLU A 131 4.47 -10.34 4.65
C GLU A 131 3.81 -9.40 3.65
N PHE A 132 3.33 -9.93 2.53
CA PHE A 132 2.61 -9.16 1.53
C PHE A 132 1.15 -9.55 1.51
N ILE A 133 0.27 -8.58 1.34
CA ILE A 133 -1.16 -8.77 1.10
C ILE A 133 -1.45 -8.25 -0.31
N GLY A 134 -1.70 -9.18 -1.23
CA GLY A 134 -2.11 -8.86 -2.60
C GLY A 134 -3.62 -8.66 -2.66
N ALA A 135 -4.06 -7.42 -2.79
CA ALA A 135 -5.47 -7.09 -3.02
C ALA A 135 -5.80 -7.31 -4.50
N ILE A 136 -6.62 -8.31 -4.78
CA ILE A 136 -6.98 -8.72 -6.13
C ILE A 136 -8.49 -8.66 -6.36
N ARG A 137 -8.89 -8.51 -7.62
CA ARG A 137 -10.30 -8.64 -8.00
C ARG A 137 -10.70 -10.11 -8.02
N PRO A 138 -11.96 -10.45 -7.78
CA PRO A 138 -12.43 -11.82 -7.90
C PRO A 138 -12.11 -12.40 -9.29
N GLY A 139 -11.52 -13.59 -9.31
CA GLY A 139 -11.12 -14.29 -10.53
C GLY A 139 -9.78 -13.88 -11.13
N ALA A 140 -9.03 -12.95 -10.52
CA ALA A 140 -7.70 -12.52 -10.97
C ALA A 140 -6.53 -13.29 -10.29
N THR A 141 -6.81 -14.41 -9.65
CA THR A 141 -5.79 -15.23 -8.98
C THR A 141 -4.75 -15.78 -9.96
N ASP A 142 -5.14 -16.13 -11.17
CA ASP A 142 -4.25 -16.66 -12.19
C ASP A 142 -3.22 -15.62 -12.65
N ASP A 143 -3.59 -14.34 -12.61
CA ASP A 143 -2.73 -13.22 -13.00
C ASP A 143 -1.48 -13.04 -12.12
N ILE A 144 -1.53 -13.56 -10.88
CA ILE A 144 -0.44 -13.41 -9.90
C ILE A 144 0.20 -14.74 -9.49
N GLY A 145 -0.40 -15.86 -9.90
CA GLY A 145 0.08 -17.20 -9.55
C GLY A 145 1.54 -17.40 -9.93
N GLU A 146 1.92 -17.09 -11.17
CA GLU A 146 3.29 -17.20 -11.66
C GLU A 146 4.28 -16.35 -10.84
N SER A 147 3.87 -15.14 -10.42
CA SER A 147 4.70 -14.27 -9.61
C SER A 147 4.94 -14.84 -8.22
N ILE A 148 3.92 -15.47 -7.61
CA ILE A 148 4.05 -16.13 -6.30
C ILE A 148 4.93 -17.38 -6.41
N GLU A 149 4.73 -18.20 -7.44
CA GLU A 149 5.54 -19.39 -7.71
C GLU A 149 7.01 -19.06 -7.90
N TRP A 150 7.32 -17.93 -8.53
CA TRP A 150 8.69 -17.46 -8.72
C TRP A 150 9.47 -17.33 -7.40
N PHE A 151 8.79 -17.02 -6.30
CA PHE A 151 9.42 -16.89 -4.97
C PHE A 151 9.63 -18.25 -4.26
N GLY A 152 9.11 -19.37 -4.80
CA GLY A 152 9.24 -20.68 -4.20
C GLY A 152 8.72 -20.70 -2.76
N GLN A 153 9.55 -21.14 -1.80
CA GLN A 153 9.15 -21.18 -0.39
C GLN A 153 8.78 -19.82 0.21
N ARG A 154 9.39 -18.73 -0.27
CA ARG A 154 9.04 -17.36 0.17
C ARG A 154 7.69 -16.90 -0.33
N GLY A 155 7.14 -17.53 -1.35
CA GLY A 155 5.78 -17.27 -1.85
C GLY A 155 4.69 -17.45 -0.78
N SER A 156 4.94 -18.27 0.24
CA SER A 156 4.04 -18.44 1.39
C SER A 156 3.87 -17.17 2.24
N ARG A 157 4.73 -16.17 2.07
CA ARG A 157 4.63 -14.86 2.71
C ARG A 157 3.81 -13.84 1.91
N ILE A 158 3.21 -14.26 0.80
CA ILE A 158 2.33 -13.45 -0.04
C ILE A 158 0.91 -14.01 0.09
N HIS A 159 0.06 -13.25 0.73
CA HIS A 159 -1.33 -13.59 0.98
C HIS A 159 -2.24 -12.94 -0.05
N ILE A 160 -3.29 -13.62 -0.42
CA ILE A 160 -4.30 -13.12 -1.35
C ILE A 160 -5.50 -12.58 -0.56
N LEU A 161 -5.90 -11.37 -0.86
CA LEU A 161 -7.12 -10.74 -0.37
C LEU A 161 -8.01 -10.40 -1.56
N GLU A 162 -9.09 -11.14 -1.74
CA GLU A 162 -10.08 -10.78 -2.74
C GLU A 162 -10.86 -9.55 -2.30
N VAL A 163 -10.90 -8.52 -3.17
CA VAL A 163 -11.61 -7.27 -2.92
C VAL A 163 -12.66 -7.03 -4.01
N PRO A 164 -13.81 -6.41 -3.69
CA PRO A 164 -14.81 -6.07 -4.68
C PRO A 164 -14.21 -5.27 -5.85
N GLU A 165 -14.67 -5.55 -7.06
CA GLU A 165 -14.23 -4.79 -8.22
C GLU A 165 -14.70 -3.34 -8.11
N MET A 166 -13.78 -2.41 -7.97
CA MET A 166 -14.03 -0.97 -8.12
C MET A 166 -13.36 -0.47 -9.39
N LYS A 167 -14.16 -0.02 -10.35
CA LYS A 167 -13.66 0.67 -11.56
C LYS A 167 -13.31 2.12 -11.23
N LEU A 168 -12.42 2.29 -10.26
CA LEU A 168 -11.97 3.58 -9.77
C LEU A 168 -10.45 3.63 -9.83
N SER A 169 -9.92 4.64 -10.51
CA SER A 169 -8.48 4.86 -10.60
C SER A 169 -8.13 6.33 -10.43
N ALA A 170 -6.94 6.60 -9.93
CA ALA A 170 -6.42 7.96 -9.83
C ALA A 170 -6.37 8.68 -11.20
N THR A 171 -6.13 7.94 -12.29
CA THR A 171 -6.13 8.47 -13.65
C THR A 171 -7.52 8.95 -14.06
N GLU A 172 -8.56 8.15 -13.82
CA GLU A 172 -9.96 8.55 -14.11
C GLU A 172 -10.36 9.76 -13.27
N LEU A 173 -9.98 9.79 -12.00
CA LEU A 173 -10.27 10.94 -11.13
C LEU A 173 -9.60 12.23 -11.60
N ARG A 174 -8.34 12.17 -12.01
CA ARG A 174 -7.65 13.32 -12.60
C ARG A 174 -8.32 13.77 -13.91
N HIS A 175 -8.73 12.83 -14.74
CA HIS A 175 -9.51 13.13 -15.97
C HIS A 175 -10.78 13.88 -15.64
N ARG A 176 -11.60 13.38 -14.71
CA ARG A 176 -12.85 14.01 -14.27
C ARG A 176 -12.63 15.43 -13.75
N LEU A 177 -11.65 15.60 -12.85
CA LEU A 177 -11.31 16.92 -12.29
C LEU A 177 -10.91 17.94 -13.36
N ARG A 178 -10.10 17.54 -14.34
CA ARG A 178 -9.70 18.43 -15.46
C ARG A 178 -10.87 18.88 -16.34
N HIS A 179 -11.91 18.06 -16.42
CA HIS A 179 -13.11 18.35 -17.22
C HIS A 179 -14.26 18.94 -16.38
N GLY A 180 -14.01 19.33 -15.14
CA GLY A 180 -15.03 19.90 -14.25
C GLY A 180 -16.13 18.91 -13.85
N LEU A 181 -15.89 17.60 -14.01
CA LEU A 181 -16.83 16.56 -13.62
C LEU A 181 -16.74 16.27 -12.11
N SER A 182 -17.88 15.92 -11.52
CA SER A 182 -17.94 15.59 -10.09
C SER A 182 -17.11 14.35 -9.76
N THR A 183 -16.33 14.44 -8.66
CA THR A 183 -15.63 13.32 -8.02
C THR A 183 -16.22 12.99 -6.65
N ARG A 184 -17.41 13.54 -6.36
CA ARG A 184 -18.10 13.30 -5.08
C ARG A 184 -18.32 11.78 -4.89
N TYR A 185 -18.07 11.29 -3.69
CA TYR A 185 -18.15 9.88 -3.31
C TYR A 185 -17.11 8.95 -4.02
N MET A 186 -16.06 9.52 -4.58
CA MET A 186 -14.96 8.79 -5.20
C MET A 186 -13.63 9.02 -4.48
N LEU A 187 -13.54 10.13 -3.75
CA LEU A 187 -12.39 10.57 -2.96
C LEU A 187 -12.68 10.38 -1.47
#